data_27e08e58319e0eab04ef13ba54120409
#
_entry.id   27e08e58319e0eab04ef13ba54120409
#
_cell.length_a   1.000
_cell.length_b   1.000
_cell.length_c   1.000
_cell.angle_alpha   90.00
_cell.angle_beta   90.00
_cell.angle_gamma   90.00
#
_symmetry.space_group_name_H-M   'P 1'
#
loop_
_entity.id
_entity.type
_entity.pdbx_description
1 polymer ?
#
loop_
_entity_poly.entity_id
_entity_poly.type
_entity_poly.pdbx_seq_one_letter_code
_entity_poly.pdbx_strand_id
1 'polypeptide(L)'
;MSEEFDTAQNEMRTLLERVRSAILASVDSKAQPLSSYAPVWVDDDRRFHVYISSLAKHTAQIKRSGLASVMIIEDESEADNLFARKRLTVDCRAEVVDRNSEDWEATMGRMEKRLGETVSSLKGLTDFDLIRLIPSEGRLVLGFGRAYRVFGKGLREIGYIGGGGHRSK
;
A
#
# COMPACT_ATOMS: atom_id res chain seq x y z
N MET A 1 -22.13 11.57 -5.19
CA MET A 1 -20.84 11.94 -4.59
C MET A 1 -20.51 13.35 -5.08
N SER A 2 -19.81 14.17 -4.33
CA SER A 2 -19.45 15.51 -4.84
C SER A 2 -18.37 15.37 -5.93
N GLU A 3 -18.36 16.28 -6.90
CA GLU A 3 -17.35 16.32 -7.98
C GLU A 3 -15.92 16.31 -7.42
N GLU A 4 -15.70 16.96 -6.29
CA GLU A 4 -14.43 16.95 -5.58
C GLU A 4 -14.01 15.53 -5.12
N PHE A 5 -14.94 14.75 -4.58
CA PHE A 5 -14.65 13.38 -4.14
C PHE A 5 -14.40 12.44 -5.31
N ASP A 6 -15.10 12.62 -6.42
CA ASP A 6 -14.87 11.87 -7.65
C ASP A 6 -13.48 12.18 -8.22
N THR A 7 -13.08 13.45 -8.20
CA THR A 7 -11.73 13.88 -8.58
C THR A 7 -10.67 13.27 -7.67
N ALA A 8 -10.87 13.32 -6.36
CA ALA A 8 -9.93 12.73 -5.39
C ALA A 8 -9.79 11.21 -5.56
N GLN A 9 -10.88 10.49 -5.79
CA GLN A 9 -10.86 9.06 -6.10
C GLN A 9 -10.11 8.75 -7.39
N ASN A 10 -10.26 9.57 -8.43
CA ASN A 10 -9.54 9.43 -9.70
C ASN A 10 -8.03 9.68 -9.52
N GLU A 11 -7.65 10.72 -8.79
CA GLU A 11 -6.24 10.98 -8.49
C GLU A 11 -5.61 9.86 -7.65
N MET A 12 -6.33 9.31 -6.68
CA MET A 12 -5.88 8.13 -5.92
C MET A 12 -5.70 6.91 -6.82
N ARG A 13 -6.65 6.66 -7.73
CA ARG A 13 -6.52 5.56 -8.69
C ARG A 13 -5.28 5.72 -9.55
N THR A 14 -5.04 6.90 -10.10
CA THR A 14 -3.85 7.20 -10.90
C THR A 14 -2.56 6.96 -10.10
N LEU A 15 -2.52 7.36 -8.83
CA LEU A 15 -1.38 7.11 -7.95
C LEU A 15 -1.14 5.60 -7.78
N LEU A 16 -2.18 4.81 -7.51
CA LEU A 16 -2.09 3.37 -7.34
C LEU A 16 -1.69 2.62 -8.62
N GLU A 17 -2.15 3.07 -9.78
CA GLU A 17 -1.81 2.48 -11.08
C GLU A 17 -0.34 2.71 -11.47
N ARG A 18 0.25 3.82 -11.03
CA ARG A 18 1.63 4.19 -11.39
C ARG A 18 2.69 3.51 -10.52
N VAL A 19 2.39 3.24 -9.25
CA VAL A 19 3.37 2.74 -8.30
C VAL A 19 3.78 1.29 -8.58
N ARG A 20 5.04 0.99 -8.28
CA ARG A 20 5.63 -0.36 -8.31
C ARG A 20 6.37 -0.69 -7.02
N SER A 21 6.33 0.20 -6.06
CA SER A 21 6.95 0.01 -4.75
C SER A 21 6.19 0.74 -3.67
N ALA A 22 6.36 0.31 -2.43
CA ALA A 22 5.70 0.88 -1.27
C ALA A 22 6.67 0.98 -0.09
N ILE A 23 6.38 1.93 0.79
CA ILE A 23 6.94 1.95 2.14
C ILE A 23 6.00 1.14 3.03
N LEU A 24 6.56 0.24 3.82
CA LEU A 24 5.83 -0.60 4.77
C LEU A 24 6.19 -0.19 6.19
N ALA A 25 5.20 -0.10 7.06
CA ALA A 25 5.40 0.00 8.49
C ALA A 25 4.90 -1.27 9.18
N SER A 26 5.70 -1.79 10.09
CA SER A 26 5.38 -2.96 10.91
C SER A 26 5.92 -2.78 12.33
N VAL A 27 5.51 -3.63 13.25
CA VAL A 27 5.94 -3.56 14.65
C VAL A 27 6.41 -4.91 15.15
N ASP A 28 7.39 -4.91 16.03
CA ASP A 28 7.82 -6.11 16.74
C ASP A 28 6.93 -6.44 17.95
N SER A 29 7.26 -7.51 18.69
CA SER A 29 6.51 -7.94 19.87
C SER A 29 6.56 -6.94 21.04
N LYS A 30 7.49 -5.98 20.99
CA LYS A 30 7.64 -4.91 21.98
C LYS A 30 7.05 -3.59 21.50
N ALA A 31 6.25 -3.62 20.43
CA ALA A 31 5.68 -2.45 19.76
C ALA A 31 6.72 -1.46 19.19
N GLN A 32 7.95 -1.92 18.95
CA GLN A 32 8.97 -1.11 18.29
C GLN A 32 8.64 -1.04 16.79
N PRO A 33 8.43 0.18 16.25
CA PRO A 33 8.08 0.35 14.83
C PRO A 33 9.30 0.15 13.92
N LEU A 34 9.03 -0.34 12.72
CA LEU A 34 10.00 -0.50 11.65
C LEU A 34 9.42 0.06 10.35
N SER A 35 10.15 0.95 9.69
CA SER A 35 9.90 1.35 8.32
C SER A 35 10.75 0.50 7.38
N SER A 36 10.16 0.04 6.29
CA SER A 36 10.83 -0.78 5.29
C SER A 36 10.27 -0.52 3.89
N TYR A 37 10.86 -1.16 2.89
CA TYR A 37 10.53 -0.99 1.49
C TYR A 37 10.26 -2.34 0.84
N ALA A 38 9.31 -2.38 -0.09
CA ALA A 38 9.10 -3.54 -0.95
C ALA A 38 8.55 -3.13 -2.33
N PRO A 39 8.92 -3.83 -3.40
CA PRO A 39 8.16 -3.81 -4.64
C PRO A 39 6.74 -4.30 -4.39
N VAL A 40 5.76 -3.70 -5.06
CA VAL A 40 4.35 -3.98 -4.85
C VAL A 40 3.58 -4.05 -6.16
N TRP A 41 2.63 -4.98 -6.22
CA TRP A 41 1.56 -4.96 -7.20
C TRP A 41 0.24 -4.70 -6.49
N VAL A 42 -0.58 -3.81 -7.04
CA VAL A 42 -1.91 -3.46 -6.53
C VAL A 42 -2.94 -4.03 -7.48
N ASP A 43 -3.88 -4.80 -6.96
CA ASP A 43 -4.96 -5.37 -7.75
C ASP A 43 -6.20 -4.46 -7.86
N ASP A 44 -7.21 -4.92 -8.62
CA ASP A 44 -8.42 -4.15 -8.88
C ASP A 44 -9.28 -3.89 -7.61
N ASP A 45 -9.11 -4.71 -6.58
CA ASP A 45 -9.71 -4.53 -5.26
C ASP A 45 -8.84 -3.67 -4.34
N ARG A 46 -7.76 -3.07 -4.89
CA ARG A 46 -6.79 -2.24 -4.18
C ARG A 46 -6.08 -2.97 -3.03
N ARG A 47 -5.95 -4.29 -3.13
CA ARG A 47 -5.11 -5.08 -2.23
C ARG A 47 -3.67 -4.98 -2.71
N PHE A 48 -2.75 -4.88 -1.77
CA PHE A 48 -1.32 -4.74 -2.05
C PHE A 48 -0.65 -6.11 -1.92
N HIS A 49 0.09 -6.52 -2.94
CA HIS A 49 0.78 -7.81 -2.96
C HIS A 49 2.28 -7.56 -2.95
N VAL A 50 2.96 -8.14 -1.97
CA VAL A 50 4.41 -8.07 -1.80
C VAL A 50 5.00 -9.48 -1.73
N TYR A 51 6.13 -9.68 -2.40
CA TYR A 51 6.88 -10.93 -2.36
C TYR A 51 8.21 -10.66 -1.67
N ILE A 52 8.33 -11.06 -0.42
CA ILE A 52 9.36 -10.59 0.50
C ILE A 52 10.08 -11.75 1.20
N SER A 53 11.39 -11.57 1.44
CA SER A 53 12.22 -12.59 2.07
C SER A 53 11.80 -12.89 3.50
N SER A 54 11.72 -14.16 3.85
CA SER A 54 11.49 -14.63 5.23
C SER A 54 12.60 -14.20 6.21
N LEU A 55 13.79 -13.85 5.69
CA LEU A 55 14.90 -13.35 6.49
C LEU A 55 14.76 -11.87 6.87
N ALA A 56 13.88 -11.12 6.22
CA ALA A 56 13.68 -9.72 6.51
C ALA A 56 12.83 -9.52 7.78
N LYS A 57 13.22 -8.55 8.61
CA LYS A 57 12.50 -8.24 9.86
C LYS A 57 11.04 -7.90 9.62
N HIS A 58 10.73 -7.13 8.57
CA HIS A 58 9.36 -6.76 8.26
C HIS A 58 8.48 -7.98 7.98
N THR A 59 9.02 -9.01 7.32
CA THR A 59 8.27 -10.23 7.02
C THR A 59 7.85 -10.95 8.31
N ALA A 60 8.79 -11.16 9.23
CA ALA A 60 8.51 -11.77 10.53
C ALA A 60 7.49 -10.96 11.35
N GLN A 61 7.63 -9.63 11.36
CA GLN A 61 6.73 -8.75 12.10
C GLN A 61 5.32 -8.75 11.52
N ILE A 62 5.17 -8.67 10.20
CA ILE A 62 3.88 -8.71 9.50
C ILE A 62 3.19 -10.05 9.70
N LYS A 63 3.92 -11.17 9.56
CA LYS A 63 3.36 -12.51 9.78
C LYS A 63 2.90 -12.72 11.23
N ARG A 64 3.66 -12.21 12.19
CA ARG A 64 3.34 -12.30 13.61
C ARG A 64 2.12 -11.48 14.00
N SER A 65 2.08 -10.21 13.58
CA SER A 65 1.01 -9.28 13.96
C SER A 65 -0.26 -9.42 13.12
N GLY A 66 -0.13 -9.90 11.88
CA GLY A 66 -1.20 -9.88 10.90
C GLY A 66 -1.54 -8.48 10.39
N LEU A 67 -0.69 -7.49 10.64
CA LEU A 67 -0.93 -6.07 10.35
C LEU A 67 0.28 -5.44 9.66
N ALA A 68 -0.02 -4.49 8.79
CA ALA A 68 0.96 -3.56 8.20
C ALA A 68 0.30 -2.23 7.88
N SER A 69 1.07 -1.15 7.88
CA SER A 69 0.66 0.09 7.23
C SER A 69 1.45 0.24 5.93
N VAL A 70 0.77 0.61 4.87
CA VAL A 70 1.34 0.79 3.52
C VAL A 70 1.30 2.26 3.17
N MET A 71 2.42 2.84 2.77
CA MET A 71 2.45 4.20 2.21
C MET A 71 2.88 4.14 0.74
N ILE A 72 2.01 4.65 -0.11
CA ILE A 72 2.28 4.96 -1.51
C ILE A 72 2.46 6.47 -1.61
N ILE A 73 3.54 6.91 -2.23
CA ILE A 73 3.87 8.33 -2.32
C ILE A 73 4.42 8.66 -3.71
N GLU A 74 4.06 9.82 -4.25
CA GLU A 74 4.62 10.29 -5.52
C GLU A 74 6.13 10.55 -5.42
N ASP A 75 6.84 10.49 -6.54
CA ASP A 75 8.26 10.83 -6.60
C ASP A 75 8.49 12.29 -6.23
N GLU A 76 9.58 12.59 -5.52
CA GLU A 76 9.94 13.97 -5.13
C GLU A 76 10.14 14.86 -6.33
N SER A 77 10.69 14.32 -7.41
CA SER A 77 10.93 15.05 -8.66
C SER A 77 9.64 15.49 -9.38
N GLU A 78 8.51 14.83 -9.09
CA GLU A 78 7.20 15.14 -9.65
C GLU A 78 6.33 16.00 -8.70
N ALA A 79 6.80 16.24 -7.46
CA ALA A 79 6.04 16.94 -6.45
C ALA A 79 6.09 18.47 -6.67
N ASP A 80 4.93 19.10 -6.72
CA ASP A 80 4.84 20.57 -6.75
C ASP A 80 5.34 21.19 -5.44
N ASN A 81 5.11 20.53 -4.31
CA ASN A 81 5.53 20.98 -3.00
C ASN A 81 5.77 19.78 -2.07
N LEU A 82 6.96 19.71 -1.45
CA LEU A 82 7.35 18.60 -0.57
C LEU A 82 6.47 18.46 0.68
N PHE A 83 5.91 19.54 1.20
CA PHE A 83 5.00 19.49 2.35
C PHE A 83 3.63 18.89 1.99
N ALA A 84 3.28 18.88 0.72
CA ALA A 84 1.99 18.44 0.22
C ALA A 84 2.11 17.34 -0.86
N ARG A 85 3.19 16.54 -0.83
CA ARG A 85 3.36 15.40 -1.76
C ARG A 85 2.12 14.51 -1.76
N LYS A 86 1.68 14.13 -2.95
CA LYS A 86 0.56 13.18 -3.09
C LYS A 86 0.94 11.84 -2.51
N ARG A 87 0.14 11.37 -1.56
CA ARG A 87 0.39 10.11 -0.87
C ARG A 87 -0.88 9.48 -0.32
N LEU A 88 -0.86 8.18 -0.26
CA LEU A 88 -1.88 7.36 0.37
C LEU A 88 -1.21 6.51 1.46
N THR A 89 -1.66 6.64 2.70
CA THR A 89 -1.28 5.74 3.78
C THR A 89 -2.47 4.88 4.15
N VAL A 90 -2.29 3.57 4.21
CA VAL A 90 -3.38 2.60 4.37
C VAL A 90 -3.07 1.63 5.49
N ASP A 91 -4.02 1.41 6.39
CA ASP A 91 -3.97 0.34 7.38
C ASP A 91 -4.46 -0.95 6.73
N CYS A 92 -3.65 -2.00 6.84
CA CYS A 92 -3.90 -3.28 6.18
C CYS A 92 -3.86 -4.45 7.15
N ARG A 93 -4.74 -5.42 6.90
CA ARG A 93 -4.62 -6.78 7.42
C ARG A 93 -3.77 -7.61 6.45
N ALA A 94 -2.87 -8.43 6.99
CA ALA A 94 -1.98 -9.25 6.20
C ALA A 94 -2.44 -10.71 6.13
N GLU A 95 -2.37 -11.29 4.94
CA GLU A 95 -2.57 -12.72 4.69
C GLU A 95 -1.35 -13.28 3.95
N VAL A 96 -0.82 -14.41 4.43
CA VAL A 96 0.16 -15.18 3.67
C VAL A 96 -0.59 -16.04 2.66
N VAL A 97 -0.24 -15.90 1.38
CA VAL A 97 -0.84 -16.69 0.31
C VAL A 97 -0.13 -18.03 0.23
N ASP A 98 -0.89 -19.12 0.30
CA ASP A 98 -0.33 -20.48 0.22
C ASP A 98 0.37 -20.72 -1.12
N ARG A 99 1.67 -21.03 -1.06
CA ARG A 99 2.53 -21.27 -2.23
C ARG A 99 2.00 -22.38 -3.16
N ASN A 100 1.26 -23.34 -2.63
CA ASN A 100 0.71 -24.46 -3.38
C ASN A 100 -0.68 -24.19 -3.97
N SER A 101 -1.18 -22.96 -3.83
CA SER A 101 -2.51 -22.57 -4.32
C SER A 101 -2.48 -22.02 -5.74
N GLU A 102 -3.59 -22.17 -6.45
CA GLU A 102 -3.81 -21.51 -7.75
C GLU A 102 -3.77 -19.98 -7.62
N ASP A 103 -4.23 -19.46 -6.48
CA ASP A 103 -4.20 -18.02 -6.16
C ASP A 103 -2.76 -17.49 -6.10
N TRP A 104 -1.84 -18.26 -5.53
CA TRP A 104 -0.42 -17.91 -5.51
C TRP A 104 0.16 -17.83 -6.92
N GLU A 105 -0.10 -18.84 -7.76
CA GLU A 105 0.38 -18.87 -9.16
C GLU A 105 -0.18 -17.70 -9.96
N ALA A 106 -1.47 -17.42 -9.85
CA ALA A 106 -2.12 -16.33 -10.54
C ALA A 106 -1.57 -14.96 -10.09
N THR A 107 -1.40 -14.77 -8.79
CA THR A 107 -0.87 -13.52 -8.21
C THR A 107 0.58 -13.31 -8.61
N MET A 108 1.43 -14.33 -8.51
CA MET A 108 2.84 -14.23 -8.92
C MET A 108 2.97 -13.92 -10.41
N GLY A 109 2.12 -14.50 -11.28
CA GLY A 109 2.08 -14.16 -12.70
C GLY A 109 1.72 -12.69 -12.96
N ARG A 110 0.81 -12.12 -12.20
CA ARG A 110 0.47 -10.68 -12.26
C ARG A 110 1.62 -9.80 -11.77
N MET A 111 2.27 -10.20 -10.68
CA MET A 111 3.45 -9.49 -10.16
C MET A 111 4.61 -9.52 -11.15
N GLU A 112 4.89 -10.67 -11.76
CA GLU A 112 5.93 -10.83 -12.78
C GLU A 112 5.67 -9.90 -13.98
N LYS A 113 4.43 -9.89 -14.49
CA LYS A 113 4.04 -9.01 -15.58
C LYS A 113 4.22 -7.53 -15.23
N ARG A 114 3.97 -7.15 -13.99
CA ARG A 114 4.05 -5.76 -13.52
C ARG A 114 5.46 -5.33 -13.15
N LEU A 115 6.22 -6.19 -12.47
CA LEU A 115 7.49 -5.87 -11.81
C LEU A 115 8.71 -6.42 -12.56
N GLY A 116 8.50 -7.32 -13.53
CA GLY A 116 9.55 -7.80 -14.44
C GLY A 116 10.27 -9.07 -13.99
N GLU A 117 11.37 -9.36 -14.64
CA GLU A 117 12.10 -10.64 -14.57
C GLU A 117 12.68 -10.96 -13.19
N THR A 118 12.90 -9.97 -12.34
CA THR A 118 13.37 -10.21 -10.97
C THR A 118 12.37 -11.07 -10.20
N VAL A 119 11.07 -10.87 -10.42
CA VAL A 119 10.03 -11.72 -9.80
C VAL A 119 10.18 -13.17 -10.23
N SER A 120 10.41 -13.42 -11.53
CA SER A 120 10.65 -14.76 -12.07
C SER A 120 11.84 -15.43 -11.40
N SER A 121 12.94 -14.69 -11.24
CA SER A 121 14.17 -15.19 -10.62
C SER A 121 13.96 -15.53 -9.13
N LEU A 122 13.16 -14.74 -8.41
CA LEU A 122 12.88 -14.94 -7.00
C LEU A 122 11.79 -16.00 -6.75
N LYS A 123 10.92 -16.25 -7.73
CA LYS A 123 9.76 -17.17 -7.62
C LYS A 123 10.17 -18.59 -7.19
N GLY A 124 11.33 -19.04 -7.61
CA GLY A 124 11.87 -20.36 -7.25
C GLY A 124 12.46 -20.46 -5.84
N LEU A 125 12.66 -19.36 -5.14
CA LEU A 125 13.22 -19.34 -3.80
C LEU A 125 12.17 -19.72 -2.76
N THR A 126 12.52 -20.63 -1.86
CA THR A 126 11.59 -21.14 -0.83
C THR A 126 11.54 -20.27 0.42
N ASP A 127 12.49 -19.34 0.57
CA ASP A 127 12.62 -18.39 1.68
C ASP A 127 11.99 -17.02 1.39
N PHE A 128 11.02 -16.98 0.47
CA PHE A 128 10.18 -15.81 0.17
C PHE A 128 8.71 -16.13 0.43
N ASP A 129 8.01 -15.18 1.01
CA ASP A 129 6.57 -15.24 1.24
C ASP A 129 5.83 -14.25 0.34
N LEU A 130 4.74 -14.71 -0.28
CA LEU A 130 3.75 -13.84 -0.90
C LEU A 130 2.75 -13.39 0.16
N ILE A 131 2.74 -12.11 0.45
CA ILE A 131 1.84 -11.51 1.44
C ILE A 131 0.86 -10.59 0.72
N ARG A 132 -0.42 -10.80 0.96
CA ARG A 132 -1.51 -9.94 0.55
C ARG A 132 -1.89 -9.01 1.68
N LEU A 133 -1.80 -7.70 1.44
CA LEU A 133 -2.17 -6.67 2.38
C LEU A 133 -3.53 -6.11 1.99
N ILE A 134 -4.54 -6.39 2.80
CA ILE A 134 -5.94 -6.06 2.53
C ILE A 134 -6.26 -4.74 3.24
N PRO A 135 -6.61 -3.68 2.49
CA PRO A 135 -6.86 -2.36 3.06
C PRO A 135 -8.15 -2.33 3.87
N SER A 136 -8.14 -1.66 5.00
CA SER A 136 -9.33 -1.35 5.82
C SER A 136 -9.73 0.11 5.70
N GLU A 137 -8.81 1.01 5.98
CA GLU A 137 -8.99 2.45 5.82
C GLU A 137 -7.66 3.13 5.53
N GLY A 138 -7.70 4.37 5.04
CA GLY A 138 -6.50 5.11 4.72
C GLY A 138 -6.71 6.63 4.75
N ARG A 139 -5.59 7.33 4.61
CA ARG A 139 -5.51 8.77 4.49
C ARG A 139 -4.86 9.13 3.17
N LEU A 140 -5.59 9.89 2.36
CA LEU A 140 -5.15 10.37 1.06
C LEU A 140 -4.84 11.86 1.18
N VAL A 141 -3.62 12.26 0.82
CA VAL A 141 -3.22 13.67 0.71
C VAL A 141 -2.91 13.97 -0.75
N LEU A 142 -3.57 14.97 -1.30
CA LEU A 142 -3.42 15.37 -2.70
C LEU A 142 -2.90 16.81 -2.86
N GLY A 143 -2.68 17.51 -1.75
CA GLY A 143 -2.20 18.89 -1.74
C GLY A 143 -2.59 19.59 -0.43
N PHE A 144 -2.27 20.87 -0.32
CA PHE A 144 -2.70 21.69 0.81
C PHE A 144 -4.23 21.78 0.86
N GLY A 145 -4.81 21.51 2.04
CA GLY A 145 -6.26 21.52 2.24
C GLY A 145 -7.00 20.34 1.57
N ARG A 146 -6.29 19.48 0.85
CA ARG A 146 -6.85 18.33 0.14
C ARG A 146 -6.41 17.01 0.80
N ALA A 147 -6.94 16.77 2.00
CA ALA A 147 -6.69 15.56 2.77
C ALA A 147 -8.00 14.83 3.08
N TYR A 148 -8.06 13.56 2.76
CA TYR A 148 -9.27 12.76 2.80
C TYR A 148 -9.05 11.47 3.58
N ARG A 149 -10.09 11.00 4.26
CA ARG A 149 -10.21 9.62 4.73
C ARG A 149 -10.80 8.78 3.61
N VAL A 150 -10.19 7.63 3.33
CA VAL A 150 -10.69 6.64 2.39
C VAL A 150 -10.96 5.33 3.13
N PHE A 151 -12.08 4.68 2.83
CA PHE A 151 -12.54 3.53 3.58
C PHE A 151 -13.48 2.65 2.75
N GLY A 152 -14.10 1.66 3.38
CA GLY A 152 -14.97 0.72 2.71
C GLY A 152 -14.22 -0.30 1.85
N LYS A 153 -14.96 -1.18 1.19
CA LYS A 153 -14.39 -2.23 0.36
C LYS A 153 -13.57 -1.63 -0.79
N GLY A 154 -12.28 -1.97 -0.83
CA GLY A 154 -11.36 -1.45 -1.85
C GLY A 154 -11.17 0.07 -1.76
N LEU A 155 -11.33 0.68 -0.58
CA LEU A 155 -11.17 2.12 -0.36
C LEU A 155 -12.02 3.00 -1.31
N ARG A 156 -13.22 2.53 -1.65
CA ARG A 156 -14.08 3.21 -2.63
C ARG A 156 -14.93 4.32 -2.02
N GLU A 157 -14.99 4.38 -0.70
CA GLU A 157 -15.66 5.44 0.04
C GLU A 157 -14.64 6.51 0.45
N ILE A 158 -15.07 7.78 0.44
CA ILE A 158 -14.20 8.92 0.72
C ILE A 158 -14.95 9.99 1.52
N GLY A 159 -14.24 10.62 2.43
CA GLY A 159 -14.74 11.72 3.23
C GLY A 159 -13.62 12.64 3.69
N TYR A 160 -13.95 13.80 4.24
CA TYR A 160 -12.95 14.69 4.79
C TYR A 160 -12.31 14.13 6.07
N ILE A 161 -11.06 14.45 6.29
CA ILE A 161 -10.40 14.23 7.59
C ILE A 161 -10.82 15.35 8.52
N GLY A 162 -11.74 15.06 9.47
CA GLY A 162 -12.13 15.96 10.56
C GLY A 162 -12.55 17.35 10.11
N GLY A 163 -13.72 17.82 10.51
CA GLY A 163 -14.19 19.17 10.20
C GLY A 163 -13.30 20.26 10.83
N GLY A 164 -12.37 20.80 10.09
CA GLY A 164 -11.54 21.91 10.55
C GLY A 164 -10.29 22.08 9.70
N GLY A 165 -10.33 23.00 8.75
CA GLY A 165 -9.10 23.50 8.11
C GLY A 165 -8.10 24.00 9.16
N HIS A 166 -6.83 24.12 8.79
CA HIS A 166 -5.79 24.72 9.62
C HIS A 166 -6.29 26.02 10.22
N ARG A 167 -6.46 26.04 11.54
CA ARG A 167 -6.78 27.28 12.24
C ARG A 167 -5.52 28.15 12.20
N SER A 168 -5.55 29.23 11.42
CA SER A 168 -4.62 30.36 11.61
C SER A 168 -4.91 30.95 12.99
N LYS A 169 -3.86 31.11 13.81
CA LYS A 169 -3.92 31.93 15.00
C LYS A 169 -3.99 33.39 14.59
#